data_6af02bef71a2c15d7c20c9cd83267ba4
#
_entry.id   6af02bef71a2c15d7c20c9cd83267ba4
#
_cell.length_a   1.000
_cell.length_b   1.000
_cell.length_c   1.000
_cell.angle_alpha   90.00
_cell.angle_beta   90.00
_cell.angle_gamma   90.00
#
_symmetry.space_group_name_H-M   'P 1'
#
loop_
_entity.id
_entity.type
_entity.pdbx_description
1 polymer ?
#
loop_
_entity_poly.entity_id
_entity_poly.type
_entity_poly.pdbx_seq_one_letter_code
_entity_poly.pdbx_strand_id
1 'polypeptide(L)'
;QSFYDNYQIAKDVFDNIDLDIDVKKLCFEGPLEELSLTRNTQPCMVAVAVVATKLLKENGIAPDYVAGLSLGEYSALNAAGVLDDQTAINLVRFRGQAMERAAAGIESKMIAIIGLDRELLNEAVKEARALGVVSIANYNCPGQLVIGGEAEAVTKASELALEKGARRAIPLNTSGPFHTELL
;
A
#
# COMPACT_ATOMS: atom_id res chain seq x y z
N GLN A 1 -12.18 -2.70 14.63
CA GLN A 1 -13.48 -2.56 15.32
C GLN A 1 -13.31 -2.16 16.78
N SER A 2 -12.38 -2.77 17.55
CA SER A 2 -12.25 -2.49 19.00
C SER A 2 -12.09 -1.01 19.36
N PHE A 3 -11.39 -0.21 18.53
CA PHE A 3 -11.34 1.25 18.76
C PHE A 3 -12.71 1.90 18.64
N TYR A 4 -13.51 1.54 17.65
CA TYR A 4 -14.86 2.05 17.47
C TYR A 4 -15.77 1.72 18.65
N ASP A 5 -15.69 0.49 19.15
CA ASP A 5 -16.54 0.04 20.26
C ASP A 5 -16.22 0.76 21.58
N ASN A 6 -14.96 1.15 21.80
CA ASN A 6 -14.47 1.63 23.10
C ASN A 6 -14.15 3.14 23.16
N TYR A 7 -14.00 3.84 22.03
CA TYR A 7 -13.58 5.25 22.02
C TYR A 7 -14.50 6.13 21.19
N GLN A 8 -14.98 7.22 21.80
CA GLN A 8 -15.87 8.15 21.10
C GLN A 8 -15.21 8.78 19.87
N ILE A 9 -13.94 9.14 19.95
CA ILE A 9 -13.18 9.69 18.81
C ILE A 9 -13.14 8.76 17.59
N ALA A 10 -13.14 7.45 17.81
CA ALA A 10 -13.18 6.48 16.71
C ALA A 10 -14.57 6.44 16.06
N LYS A 11 -15.64 6.56 16.86
CA LYS A 11 -17.02 6.69 16.35
C LYS A 11 -17.15 7.97 15.53
N ASP A 12 -16.66 9.09 16.07
CA ASP A 12 -16.76 10.39 15.41
C ASP A 12 -16.03 10.38 14.05
N VAL A 13 -14.88 9.70 13.93
CA VAL A 13 -14.19 9.56 12.65
C VAL A 13 -15.00 8.70 11.70
N PHE A 14 -15.34 7.47 12.07
CA PHE A 14 -15.98 6.53 11.14
C PHE A 14 -17.40 6.94 10.74
N ASP A 15 -18.18 7.54 11.65
CA ASP A 15 -19.56 7.92 11.40
C ASP A 15 -19.70 9.20 10.57
N ASN A 16 -18.64 10.01 10.47
CA ASN A 16 -18.61 11.24 9.67
C ASN A 16 -17.85 11.10 8.35
N ILE A 17 -17.38 9.90 7.97
CA ILE A 17 -16.77 9.70 6.64
C ILE A 17 -17.84 9.84 5.57
N ASP A 18 -17.66 10.84 4.69
CA ASP A 18 -18.51 11.07 3.52
C ASP A 18 -17.82 10.58 2.25
N LEU A 19 -18.13 9.35 1.84
CA LEU A 19 -17.63 8.70 0.62
C LEU A 19 -18.77 7.95 -0.09
N ASP A 20 -18.50 7.60 -1.35
CA ASP A 20 -19.36 6.73 -2.18
C ASP A 20 -19.39 5.26 -1.73
N ILE A 21 -18.70 4.92 -0.64
CA ILE A 21 -18.63 3.59 -0.04
C ILE A 21 -18.79 3.67 1.47
N ASP A 22 -19.30 2.62 2.08
CA ASP A 22 -19.38 2.49 3.54
C ASP A 22 -18.05 1.94 4.09
N VAL A 23 -17.13 2.87 4.42
CA VAL A 23 -15.79 2.54 4.96
C VAL A 23 -15.88 1.76 6.26
N LYS A 24 -16.83 2.11 7.14
CA LYS A 24 -17.03 1.45 8.43
C LYS A 24 -17.43 -0.02 8.23
N LYS A 25 -18.44 -0.27 7.39
CA LYS A 25 -18.89 -1.62 7.06
C LYS A 25 -17.79 -2.45 6.43
N LEU A 26 -17.07 -1.89 5.46
CA LEU A 26 -15.94 -2.59 4.82
C LEU A 26 -14.84 -2.95 5.83
N CYS A 27 -14.50 -2.06 6.76
CA CYS A 27 -13.48 -2.32 7.77
C CYS A 27 -13.89 -3.41 8.77
N PHE A 28 -15.17 -3.51 9.13
CA PHE A 28 -15.62 -4.35 10.23
C PHE A 28 -16.25 -5.67 9.78
N GLU A 29 -16.87 -5.68 8.60
CA GLU A 29 -17.65 -6.81 8.11
C GLU A 29 -17.13 -7.35 6.76
N GLY A 30 -16.32 -6.58 6.03
CA GLY A 30 -15.84 -6.93 4.71
C GLY A 30 -16.93 -6.84 3.63
N PRO A 31 -16.99 -7.72 2.63
CA PRO A 31 -16.16 -8.94 2.46
C PRO A 31 -14.69 -8.65 2.11
N LEU A 32 -13.81 -9.63 2.33
CA LEU A 32 -12.38 -9.46 2.11
C LEU A 32 -12.04 -9.13 0.65
N GLU A 33 -12.78 -9.68 -0.30
CA GLU A 33 -12.59 -9.41 -1.73
C GLU A 33 -12.80 -7.92 -2.04
N GLU A 34 -13.87 -7.33 -1.54
CA GLU A 34 -14.14 -5.89 -1.71
C GLU A 34 -13.13 -5.03 -0.95
N LEU A 35 -12.77 -5.41 0.28
CA LEU A 35 -11.78 -4.71 1.07
C LEU A 35 -10.40 -4.72 0.40
N SER A 36 -10.05 -5.79 -0.33
CA SER A 36 -8.76 -5.96 -1.00
C SER A 36 -8.62 -5.15 -2.30
N LEU A 37 -9.70 -4.60 -2.83
CA LEU A 37 -9.62 -3.70 -3.98
C LEU A 37 -8.88 -2.41 -3.57
N THR A 38 -7.87 -2.03 -4.34
CA THR A 38 -7.01 -0.87 -4.02
C THR A 38 -7.81 0.40 -3.75
N ARG A 39 -8.87 0.66 -4.51
CA ARG A 39 -9.78 1.79 -4.30
C ARG A 39 -10.51 1.78 -2.96
N ASN A 40 -10.69 0.61 -2.36
CA ASN A 40 -11.38 0.43 -1.07
C ASN A 40 -10.38 0.30 0.09
N THR A 41 -9.28 -0.46 -0.12
CA THR A 41 -8.22 -0.64 0.89
C THR A 41 -7.66 0.70 1.37
N GLN A 42 -7.38 1.61 0.43
CA GLN A 42 -6.71 2.87 0.76
C GLN A 42 -7.51 3.74 1.73
N PRO A 43 -8.79 4.10 1.48
CA PRO A 43 -9.57 4.89 2.43
C PRO A 43 -9.80 4.15 3.76
N CYS A 44 -9.98 2.83 3.75
CA CYS A 44 -10.12 2.04 4.97
C CYS A 44 -8.85 2.12 5.85
N MET A 45 -7.68 1.95 5.26
CA MET A 45 -6.41 2.03 6.00
C MET A 45 -6.14 3.44 6.54
N VAL A 46 -6.40 4.49 5.75
CA VAL A 46 -6.21 5.87 6.21
C VAL A 46 -7.20 6.23 7.30
N ALA A 47 -8.46 5.79 7.24
CA ALA A 47 -9.44 5.99 8.30
C ALA A 47 -8.96 5.38 9.64
N VAL A 48 -8.42 4.16 9.61
CA VAL A 48 -7.85 3.52 10.81
C VAL A 48 -6.62 4.29 11.32
N ALA A 49 -5.75 4.77 10.43
CA ALA A 49 -4.59 5.56 10.80
C ALA A 49 -4.97 6.90 11.44
N VAL A 50 -5.99 7.57 10.92
CA VAL A 50 -6.56 8.80 11.49
C VAL A 50 -7.05 8.56 12.92
N VAL A 51 -7.83 7.50 13.13
CA VAL A 51 -8.30 7.11 14.48
C VAL A 51 -7.14 6.87 15.43
N ALA A 52 -6.14 6.07 15.00
CA ALA A 52 -4.96 5.79 15.83
C ALA A 52 -4.18 7.06 16.18
N THR A 53 -3.97 7.95 15.22
CA THR A 53 -3.29 9.23 15.41
C THR A 53 -4.02 10.12 16.42
N LYS A 54 -5.34 10.21 16.31
CA LYS A 54 -6.16 11.01 17.24
C LYS A 54 -6.13 10.43 18.65
N LEU A 55 -6.25 9.12 18.80
CA LEU A 55 -6.17 8.45 20.09
C LEU A 55 -4.80 8.68 20.76
N LEU A 56 -3.71 8.62 20.01
CA LEU A 56 -2.37 8.93 20.53
C LEU A 56 -2.29 10.39 20.99
N LYS A 57 -2.79 11.33 20.20
CA LYS A 57 -2.81 12.77 20.55
C LYS A 57 -3.65 13.06 21.81
N GLU A 58 -4.82 12.43 21.97
CA GLU A 58 -5.64 12.53 23.20
C GLU A 58 -4.91 12.03 24.44
N ASN A 59 -4.02 11.06 24.29
CA ASN A 59 -3.20 10.53 25.37
C ASN A 59 -1.84 11.26 25.53
N GLY A 60 -1.71 12.45 24.94
CA GLY A 60 -0.52 13.29 25.08
C GLY A 60 0.69 12.83 24.28
N ILE A 61 0.51 11.91 23.36
CA ILE A 61 1.58 11.41 22.48
C ILE A 61 1.51 12.17 21.16
N ALA A 62 2.49 13.05 20.93
CA ALA A 62 2.62 13.78 19.67
C ALA A 62 3.98 13.48 19.03
N PRO A 63 4.05 13.25 17.71
CA PRO A 63 5.31 13.03 17.01
C PRO A 63 6.03 14.37 16.79
N ASP A 64 7.37 14.35 16.88
CA ASP A 64 8.22 15.46 16.40
C ASP A 64 8.40 15.41 14.88
N TYR A 65 8.36 14.20 14.30
CA TYR A 65 8.48 13.94 12.88
C TYR A 65 7.48 12.87 12.45
N VAL A 66 7.01 12.98 11.22
CA VAL A 66 6.15 11.97 10.59
C VAL A 66 6.70 11.59 9.22
N ALA A 67 6.54 10.34 8.85
CA ALA A 67 6.91 9.82 7.54
C ALA A 67 5.92 8.74 7.11
N GLY A 68 5.81 8.52 5.81
CA GLY A 68 4.94 7.49 5.27
C GLY A 68 5.45 6.93 3.95
N LEU A 69 5.32 5.63 3.75
CA LEU A 69 5.64 4.95 2.51
C LEU A 69 4.36 4.82 1.68
N SER A 70 4.37 5.33 0.44
CA SER A 70 3.26 5.22 -0.51
C SER A 70 1.94 5.74 0.09
N LEU A 71 0.99 4.87 0.43
CA LEU A 71 -0.27 5.25 1.09
C LEU A 71 -0.04 5.96 2.44
N GLY A 72 0.98 5.53 3.18
CA GLY A 72 1.30 6.08 4.50
C GLY A 72 1.66 7.57 4.48
N GLU A 73 2.08 8.12 3.34
CA GLU A 73 2.33 9.55 3.18
C GLU A 73 1.09 10.39 3.48
N TYR A 74 -0.09 9.95 3.05
CA TYR A 74 -1.36 10.64 3.35
C TYR A 74 -1.70 10.61 4.83
N SER A 75 -1.44 9.50 5.51
CA SER A 75 -1.59 9.40 6.96
C SER A 75 -0.59 10.31 7.69
N ALA A 76 0.65 10.39 7.19
CA ALA A 76 1.67 11.30 7.74
C ALA A 76 1.28 12.78 7.55
N LEU A 77 0.77 13.16 6.37
CA LEU A 77 0.27 14.52 6.11
C LEU A 77 -0.93 14.88 7.00
N ASN A 78 -1.83 13.95 7.25
CA ASN A 78 -2.92 14.14 8.21
C ASN A 78 -2.38 14.29 9.65
N ALA A 79 -1.46 13.43 10.07
CA ALA A 79 -0.85 13.52 11.40
C ALA A 79 -0.11 14.84 11.63
N ALA A 80 0.53 15.38 10.57
CA ALA A 80 1.19 16.69 10.57
C ALA A 80 0.21 17.89 10.53
N GLY A 81 -1.10 17.65 10.33
CA GLY A 81 -2.10 18.72 10.21
C GLY A 81 -2.11 19.43 8.85
N VAL A 82 -1.46 18.87 7.82
CA VAL A 82 -1.47 19.42 6.45
C VAL A 82 -2.79 19.09 5.75
N LEU A 83 -3.33 17.89 6.00
CA LEU A 83 -4.63 17.44 5.52
C LEU A 83 -5.57 17.20 6.70
N ASP A 84 -6.81 17.68 6.61
CA ASP A 84 -7.86 17.24 7.51
C ASP A 84 -8.26 15.78 7.22
N ASP A 85 -9.04 15.18 8.13
CA ASP A 85 -9.40 13.76 8.08
C ASP A 85 -10.16 13.41 6.79
N GLN A 86 -11.19 14.21 6.46
CA GLN A 86 -12.03 13.97 5.30
C GLN A 86 -11.26 14.16 4.00
N THR A 87 -10.42 15.19 3.92
CA THR A 87 -9.57 15.44 2.75
C THR A 87 -8.58 14.29 2.53
N ALA A 88 -7.91 13.81 3.58
CA ALA A 88 -6.99 12.68 3.48
C ALA A 88 -7.69 11.41 2.95
N ILE A 89 -8.88 11.09 3.49
CA ILE A 89 -9.67 9.92 3.10
C ILE A 89 -10.19 10.04 1.66
N ASN A 90 -10.66 11.23 1.24
CA ASN A 90 -11.13 11.49 -0.12
C ASN A 90 -9.99 11.36 -1.15
N LEU A 91 -8.82 11.93 -0.84
CA LEU A 91 -7.67 11.88 -1.74
C LEU A 91 -7.19 10.45 -1.97
N VAL A 92 -7.16 9.60 -0.94
CA VAL A 92 -6.73 8.20 -1.13
C VAL A 92 -7.80 7.34 -1.78
N ARG A 93 -9.08 7.69 -1.65
CA ARG A 93 -10.16 7.10 -2.45
C ARG A 93 -9.93 7.39 -3.94
N PHE A 94 -9.72 8.65 -4.30
CA PHE A 94 -9.39 9.05 -5.66
C PHE A 94 -8.11 8.38 -6.17
N ARG A 95 -7.06 8.36 -5.34
CA ARG A 95 -5.78 7.71 -5.66
C ARG A 95 -5.96 6.23 -5.98
N GLY A 96 -6.69 5.48 -5.15
CA GLY A 96 -6.96 4.07 -5.37
C GLY A 96 -7.70 3.80 -6.68
N GLN A 97 -8.71 4.61 -6.98
CA GLN A 97 -9.43 4.55 -8.26
C GLN A 97 -8.54 4.89 -9.45
N ALA A 98 -7.67 5.90 -9.34
CA ALA A 98 -6.74 6.29 -10.39
C ALA A 98 -5.71 5.18 -10.66
N MET A 99 -5.17 4.57 -9.61
CA MET A 99 -4.21 3.47 -9.71
C MET A 99 -4.85 2.24 -10.38
N GLU A 100 -6.08 1.88 -10.02
CA GLU A 100 -6.79 0.77 -10.67
C GLU A 100 -7.09 1.05 -12.14
N ARG A 101 -7.52 2.29 -12.48
CA ARG A 101 -7.72 2.66 -13.89
C ARG A 101 -6.44 2.60 -14.71
N ALA A 102 -5.33 3.07 -14.14
CA ALA A 102 -4.04 3.05 -14.83
C ALA A 102 -3.53 1.62 -15.04
N ALA A 103 -3.78 0.72 -14.09
CA ALA A 103 -3.38 -0.68 -14.17
C ALA A 103 -4.31 -1.54 -15.07
N ALA A 104 -5.46 -1.02 -15.47
CA ALA A 104 -6.46 -1.79 -16.20
C ALA A 104 -5.91 -2.33 -17.54
N GLY A 105 -6.07 -3.63 -17.75
CA GLY A 105 -5.60 -4.30 -18.99
C GLY A 105 -4.12 -4.66 -19.01
N ILE A 106 -3.36 -4.36 -17.97
CA ILE A 106 -1.95 -4.74 -17.85
C ILE A 106 -1.87 -6.09 -17.14
N GLU A 107 -1.39 -7.12 -17.82
CA GLU A 107 -1.06 -8.40 -17.19
C GLU A 107 0.23 -8.25 -16.38
N SER A 108 0.07 -8.06 -15.07
CA SER A 108 1.15 -7.66 -14.18
C SER A 108 1.23 -8.51 -12.92
N LYS A 109 2.39 -8.44 -12.27
CA LYS A 109 2.65 -9.05 -10.96
C LYS A 109 3.45 -8.11 -10.07
N MET A 110 3.32 -8.32 -8.76
CA MET A 110 4.26 -7.81 -7.77
C MET A 110 4.72 -8.97 -6.88
N ILE A 111 6.02 -9.04 -6.62
CA ILE A 111 6.63 -10.13 -5.82
C ILE A 111 7.56 -9.53 -4.78
N ALA A 112 7.37 -9.89 -3.52
CA ALA A 112 8.30 -9.54 -2.45
C ALA A 112 9.50 -10.50 -2.45
N ILE A 113 10.70 -9.95 -2.58
CA ILE A 113 11.97 -10.68 -2.53
C ILE A 113 12.57 -10.52 -1.14
N ILE A 114 12.80 -11.63 -0.47
CA ILE A 114 13.27 -11.67 0.91
C ILE A 114 14.69 -12.21 0.99
N GLY A 115 15.55 -11.47 1.67
CA GLY A 115 16.91 -11.92 2.02
C GLY A 115 17.91 -11.88 0.88
N LEU A 116 17.71 -10.95 -0.08
CA LEU A 116 18.67 -10.67 -1.16
C LEU A 116 19.13 -9.22 -1.08
N ASP A 117 20.39 -8.97 -1.34
CA ASP A 117 20.94 -7.63 -1.42
C ASP A 117 20.42 -6.90 -2.68
N ARG A 118 20.34 -5.58 -2.56
CA ARG A 118 19.81 -4.69 -3.61
C ARG A 118 20.58 -4.83 -4.92
N GLU A 119 21.89 -4.94 -4.86
CA GLU A 119 22.78 -5.03 -6.02
C GLU A 119 22.49 -6.32 -6.82
N LEU A 120 22.38 -7.46 -6.14
CA LEU A 120 22.07 -8.74 -6.78
C LEU A 120 20.64 -8.76 -7.35
N LEU A 121 19.69 -8.11 -6.67
CA LEU A 121 18.33 -7.98 -7.20
C LEU A 121 18.30 -7.07 -8.44
N ASN A 122 19.06 -5.98 -8.44
CA ASN A 122 19.18 -5.12 -9.63
C ASN A 122 19.74 -5.87 -10.85
N GLU A 123 20.70 -6.79 -10.65
CA GLU A 123 21.20 -7.65 -11.73
C GLU A 123 20.09 -8.56 -12.28
N ALA A 124 19.34 -9.23 -11.39
CA ALA A 124 18.21 -10.09 -11.76
C ALA A 124 17.13 -9.33 -12.55
N VAL A 125 16.76 -8.13 -12.06
CA VAL A 125 15.81 -7.24 -12.75
C VAL A 125 16.34 -6.82 -14.12
N LYS A 126 17.61 -6.43 -14.21
CA LYS A 126 18.24 -5.99 -15.46
C LYS A 126 18.25 -7.09 -16.52
N GLU A 127 18.51 -8.32 -16.12
CA GLU A 127 18.49 -9.48 -17.01
C GLU A 127 17.06 -9.79 -17.48
N ALA A 128 16.08 -9.75 -16.57
CA ALA A 128 14.68 -10.05 -16.87
C ALA A 128 14.00 -9.00 -17.76
N ARG A 129 14.53 -7.77 -17.86
CA ARG A 129 14.02 -6.70 -18.75
C ARG A 129 14.00 -7.07 -20.23
N ALA A 130 14.72 -8.10 -20.63
CA ALA A 130 14.61 -8.64 -22.00
C ALA A 130 13.23 -9.21 -22.32
N LEU A 131 12.43 -9.54 -21.31
CA LEU A 131 11.07 -10.11 -21.44
C LEU A 131 9.94 -9.09 -21.21
N GLY A 132 10.26 -7.85 -20.84
CA GLY A 132 9.28 -6.81 -20.60
C GLY A 132 9.68 -5.86 -19.46
N VAL A 133 8.75 -4.99 -19.09
CA VAL A 133 8.98 -3.99 -18.04
C VAL A 133 8.97 -4.67 -16.66
N VAL A 134 10.08 -4.52 -15.95
CA VAL A 134 10.22 -4.94 -14.55
C VAL A 134 11.19 -4.01 -13.82
N SER A 135 10.83 -3.65 -12.57
CA SER A 135 11.65 -2.78 -11.73
C SER A 135 11.53 -3.14 -10.26
N ILE A 136 12.45 -2.63 -9.43
CA ILE A 136 12.27 -2.66 -7.98
C ILE A 136 11.29 -1.54 -7.61
N ALA A 137 10.08 -1.93 -7.24
CA ALA A 137 8.97 -1.05 -6.92
C ALA A 137 9.06 -0.48 -5.49
N ASN A 138 9.49 -1.30 -4.51
CA ASN A 138 9.59 -0.87 -3.11
C ASN A 138 10.89 -1.33 -2.45
N TYR A 139 11.42 -0.45 -1.63
CA TYR A 139 12.53 -0.68 -0.71
C TYR A 139 11.98 -0.63 0.72
N ASN A 140 11.40 -1.75 1.20
CA ASN A 140 10.65 -1.74 2.46
C ASN A 140 11.57 -1.66 3.69
N CYS A 141 12.58 -2.53 3.73
CA CYS A 141 13.61 -2.53 4.76
C CYS A 141 14.82 -3.35 4.27
N PRO A 142 15.96 -3.34 5.00
CA PRO A 142 17.08 -4.22 4.68
C PRO A 142 16.63 -5.68 4.54
N GLY A 143 16.92 -6.28 3.38
CA GLY A 143 16.53 -7.65 3.07
C GLY A 143 15.08 -7.88 2.66
N GLN A 144 14.28 -6.82 2.45
CA GLN A 144 12.93 -6.93 1.90
C GLN A 144 12.70 -5.88 0.81
N LEU A 145 12.70 -6.33 -0.42
CA LEU A 145 12.46 -5.53 -1.62
C LEU A 145 11.23 -6.09 -2.36
N VAL A 146 10.55 -5.24 -3.14
CA VAL A 146 9.44 -5.68 -3.98
C VAL A 146 9.77 -5.37 -5.43
N ILE A 147 9.64 -6.37 -6.32
CA ILE A 147 9.69 -6.18 -7.76
C ILE A 147 8.28 -6.14 -8.32
N GLY A 148 8.07 -5.33 -9.35
CA GLY A 148 6.79 -5.17 -10.05
C GLY A 148 6.99 -4.91 -11.53
N GLY A 149 5.96 -5.21 -12.32
CA GLY A 149 5.98 -5.02 -13.76
C GLY A 149 5.11 -6.01 -14.52
N GLU A 150 5.44 -6.26 -15.79
CA GLU A 150 4.78 -7.26 -16.61
C GLU A 150 4.99 -8.66 -16.06
N ALA A 151 3.95 -9.49 -16.10
CA ALA A 151 3.90 -10.76 -15.39
C ALA A 151 5.04 -11.72 -15.74
N GLU A 152 5.43 -11.81 -17.02
CA GLU A 152 6.51 -12.67 -17.49
C GLU A 152 7.87 -12.17 -16.98
N ALA A 153 8.15 -10.88 -17.15
CA ALA A 153 9.40 -10.27 -16.72
C ALA A 153 9.59 -10.34 -15.20
N VAL A 154 8.53 -10.10 -14.41
CA VAL A 154 8.56 -10.22 -12.95
C VAL A 154 8.78 -11.67 -12.51
N THR A 155 8.13 -12.62 -13.18
CA THR A 155 8.34 -14.06 -12.89
C THR A 155 9.80 -14.42 -13.11
N LYS A 156 10.38 -14.06 -14.27
CA LYS A 156 11.80 -14.30 -14.56
C LYS A 156 12.73 -13.63 -13.56
N ALA A 157 12.49 -12.37 -13.22
CA ALA A 157 13.29 -11.66 -12.22
C ALA A 157 13.24 -12.35 -10.85
N SER A 158 12.09 -12.90 -10.45
CA SER A 158 11.97 -13.63 -9.18
C SER A 158 12.72 -14.96 -9.17
N GLU A 159 12.74 -15.69 -10.28
CA GLU A 159 13.53 -16.91 -10.44
C GLU A 159 15.04 -16.61 -10.33
N LEU A 160 15.51 -15.62 -11.08
CA LEU A 160 16.90 -15.15 -11.03
C LEU A 160 17.30 -14.66 -9.63
N ALA A 161 16.39 -14.00 -8.92
CA ALA A 161 16.62 -13.56 -7.55
C ALA A 161 16.82 -14.77 -6.60
N LEU A 162 16.03 -15.84 -6.77
CA LEU A 162 16.21 -17.09 -6.01
C LEU A 162 17.53 -17.77 -6.34
N GLU A 163 17.90 -17.85 -7.62
CA GLU A 163 19.21 -18.38 -8.06
C GLU A 163 20.40 -17.59 -7.48
N LYS A 164 20.24 -16.26 -7.32
CA LYS A 164 21.24 -15.37 -6.71
C LYS A 164 21.24 -15.39 -5.17
N GLY A 165 20.40 -16.21 -4.54
CA GLY A 165 20.43 -16.45 -3.11
C GLY A 165 19.32 -15.76 -2.32
N ALA A 166 18.26 -15.26 -2.93
CA ALA A 166 17.06 -14.83 -2.20
C ALA A 166 16.49 -16.00 -1.42
N ARG A 167 16.09 -15.73 -0.17
CA ARG A 167 15.49 -16.75 0.69
C ARG A 167 14.08 -17.14 0.27
N ARG A 168 13.30 -16.17 -0.22
CA ARG A 168 11.92 -16.36 -0.69
C ARG A 168 11.56 -15.29 -1.71
N ALA A 169 10.70 -15.69 -2.66
CA ALA A 169 9.95 -14.82 -3.54
C ALA A 169 8.46 -15.05 -3.27
N ILE A 170 7.76 -14.02 -2.75
CA ILE A 170 6.38 -14.12 -2.28
C ILE A 170 5.50 -13.28 -3.18
N PRO A 171 4.60 -13.88 -4.00
CA PRO A 171 3.62 -13.13 -4.77
C PRO A 171 2.72 -12.29 -3.87
N LEU A 172 2.48 -11.05 -4.27
CA LEU A 172 1.59 -10.14 -3.58
C LEU A 172 0.23 -10.10 -4.30
N ASN A 173 -0.85 -10.08 -3.53
CA ASN A 173 -2.19 -9.88 -4.06
C ASN A 173 -2.41 -8.38 -4.29
N THR A 174 -2.02 -7.89 -5.46
CA THR A 174 -2.16 -6.48 -5.86
C THR A 174 -2.93 -6.39 -7.17
N SER A 175 -3.66 -5.30 -7.36
CA SER A 175 -4.45 -5.04 -8.55
C SER A 175 -3.67 -4.39 -9.70
N GLY A 176 -2.35 -4.24 -9.57
CA GLY A 176 -1.53 -3.64 -10.63
C GLY A 176 -0.05 -3.53 -10.30
N PRO A 177 0.78 -3.14 -11.30
CA PRO A 177 2.23 -3.01 -11.18
C PRO A 177 2.61 -1.64 -10.58
N PHE A 178 2.17 -1.39 -9.33
CA PHE A 178 2.35 -0.12 -8.67
C PHE A 178 3.82 0.24 -8.46
N HIS A 179 4.14 1.54 -8.57
CA HIS A 179 5.51 2.09 -8.45
C HIS A 179 6.48 1.56 -9.51
N THR A 180 5.99 1.32 -10.72
CA THR A 180 6.79 0.92 -11.89
C THR A 180 6.60 1.91 -13.03
N GLU A 181 7.37 1.74 -14.12
CA GLU A 181 7.28 2.55 -15.33
C GLU A 181 5.95 2.36 -16.11
N LEU A 182 5.11 1.41 -15.68
CA LEU A 182 3.82 1.11 -16.31
C LEU A 182 2.66 1.99 -15.81
N LEU A 183 2.90 2.80 -14.75
CA LEU A 183 1.89 3.69 -14.16
C LEU A 183 2.37 5.12 -14.00
#